data_1138249329a677cde9495b8e359c7b88
#
_entry.id   1138249329a677cde9495b8e359c7b88
#
_cell.length_a   1.000
_cell.length_b   1.000
_cell.length_c   1.000
_cell.angle_alpha   90.00
_cell.angle_beta   90.00
_cell.angle_gamma   90.00
#
_symmetry.space_group_name_H-M   'P 1'
#
loop_
_entity.id
_entity.type
_entity.pdbx_description
1 polymer ?
#
loop_
_entity_poly.entity_id
_entity_poly.type
_entity_poly.pdbx_seq_one_letter_code
_entity_poly.pdbx_strand_id
1 'polypeptide(L)'
;AGNVLGAEQSGHIAGVGFDLYVRLVGEAVEAFRSLADGKVVDGADKAPKEIRVDLPVDAHIPDTYVNSERLRLEVYRALAQSTSETDLRLIVEEMEDRYGPIPVEVSRLLAVARLRHVMRAARLSDVGVQGTRIKVHPVELLDSQQVRLKRLFPGATYRAAAKAIQLPFPKAGRNVTDPQLRDVDLVQWVADFIATMFDVDGVDVTGGGDRDAQAAQKRVISVGGAQGKEKPSRASGRTSRRSRR
;
A
#
# COMPACT_ATOMS: atom_id res chain seq x y z
N ALA A 1 -42.71 -6.16 -14.80
CA ALA A 1 -41.33 -6.45 -14.42
C ALA A 1 -40.52 -5.16 -14.50
N GLY A 2 -40.41 -4.49 -13.36
CA GLY A 2 -39.85 -3.16 -13.24
C GLY A 2 -38.33 -3.17 -13.18
N ASN A 3 -37.76 -2.18 -13.83
CA ASN A 3 -36.35 -1.79 -13.86
C ASN A 3 -35.90 -1.43 -12.44
N VAL A 4 -35.20 -2.31 -11.74
CA VAL A 4 -34.77 -2.15 -10.33
C VAL A 4 -33.33 -1.58 -10.25
N LEU A 5 -32.78 -1.12 -11.37
CA LEU A 5 -31.50 -0.40 -11.38
C LEU A 5 -31.78 1.11 -11.57
N GLY A 6 -32.23 1.74 -10.48
CA GLY A 6 -32.50 3.16 -10.42
C GLY A 6 -31.22 3.99 -10.58
N ALA A 7 -31.37 5.08 -11.30
CA ALA A 7 -30.36 6.09 -11.62
C ALA A 7 -29.75 6.83 -10.39
N GLU A 8 -30.04 6.38 -9.16
CA GLU A 8 -29.55 7.01 -7.93
C GLU A 8 -28.24 6.42 -7.39
N GLN A 9 -27.69 5.35 -8.02
CA GLN A 9 -26.41 4.76 -7.58
C GLN A 9 -25.16 5.37 -8.24
N SER A 10 -25.32 6.21 -9.25
CA SER A 10 -24.16 6.85 -9.93
C SER A 10 -23.42 7.89 -9.08
N GLY A 11 -24.01 8.40 -7.99
CA GLY A 11 -23.36 9.35 -7.09
C GLY A 11 -22.44 8.72 -6.02
N HIS A 12 -22.47 7.40 -5.87
CA HIS A 12 -21.71 6.71 -4.79
C HIS A 12 -20.37 6.13 -5.25
N ILE A 13 -20.10 6.11 -6.55
CA ILE A 13 -18.85 5.55 -7.12
C ILE A 13 -17.65 6.47 -6.89
N ALA A 14 -17.85 7.76 -6.69
CA ALA A 14 -16.77 8.70 -6.37
C ALA A 14 -16.14 8.52 -4.97
N GLY A 15 -16.80 7.80 -4.07
CA GLY A 15 -16.30 7.49 -2.73
C GLY A 15 -15.87 6.04 -2.52
N VAL A 16 -16.03 5.21 -3.54
CA VAL A 16 -15.68 3.79 -3.49
C VAL A 16 -14.27 3.64 -4.07
N GLY A 17 -13.30 3.37 -3.21
CA GLY A 17 -11.92 3.21 -3.62
C GLY A 17 -11.74 2.18 -4.74
N PHE A 18 -10.68 2.34 -5.53
CA PHE A 18 -10.29 1.50 -6.67
C PHE A 18 -10.47 -0.01 -6.43
N ASP A 19 -10.12 -0.50 -5.25
CA ASP A 19 -10.20 -1.92 -4.91
C ASP A 19 -11.64 -2.45 -4.85
N LEU A 20 -12.58 -1.67 -4.34
CA LEU A 20 -13.99 -2.09 -4.33
C LEU A 20 -14.57 -2.08 -5.74
N TYR A 21 -14.16 -1.13 -6.58
CA TYR A 21 -14.60 -1.05 -7.96
C TYR A 21 -14.05 -2.22 -8.80
N VAL A 22 -12.76 -2.52 -8.69
CA VAL A 22 -12.13 -3.67 -9.38
C VAL A 22 -12.75 -4.98 -8.91
N ARG A 23 -13.04 -5.12 -7.62
CA ARG A 23 -13.70 -6.30 -7.07
C ARG A 23 -15.11 -6.48 -7.61
N LEU A 24 -15.94 -5.44 -7.60
CA LEU A 24 -17.31 -5.51 -8.12
C LEU A 24 -17.34 -5.86 -9.62
N VAL A 25 -16.37 -5.33 -10.40
CA VAL A 25 -16.23 -5.67 -11.81
C VAL A 25 -15.68 -7.08 -12.00
N GLY A 26 -14.72 -7.52 -11.18
CA GLY A 26 -14.18 -8.87 -11.20
C GLY A 26 -15.26 -9.90 -10.91
N GLU A 27 -16.01 -9.72 -9.83
CA GLU A 27 -17.14 -10.57 -9.44
C GLU A 27 -18.23 -10.61 -10.53
N ALA A 28 -18.56 -9.48 -11.16
CA ALA A 28 -19.53 -9.40 -12.24
C ALA A 28 -19.03 -10.12 -13.50
N VAL A 29 -17.76 -10.03 -13.85
CA VAL A 29 -17.16 -10.71 -15.03
C VAL A 29 -17.05 -12.21 -14.78
N GLU A 30 -16.68 -12.65 -13.59
CA GLU A 30 -16.67 -14.08 -13.25
C GLU A 30 -18.07 -14.68 -13.21
N ALA A 31 -19.06 -13.98 -12.64
CA ALA A 31 -20.45 -14.38 -12.68
C ALA A 31 -20.96 -14.50 -14.12
N PHE A 32 -20.57 -13.58 -15.01
CA PHE A 32 -20.95 -13.63 -16.42
C PHE A 32 -20.27 -14.77 -17.18
N ARG A 33 -18.98 -15.05 -16.90
CA ARG A 33 -18.26 -16.20 -17.46
C ARG A 33 -18.83 -17.54 -16.99
N SER A 34 -19.13 -17.67 -15.71
CA SER A 34 -19.73 -18.89 -15.17
C SER A 34 -21.12 -19.17 -15.75
N LEU A 35 -21.89 -18.13 -16.08
CA LEU A 35 -23.18 -18.26 -16.76
C LEU A 35 -23.01 -18.60 -18.25
N ALA A 36 -21.95 -18.13 -18.92
CA ALA A 36 -21.71 -18.39 -20.33
C ALA A 36 -21.09 -19.78 -20.61
N ASP A 37 -20.25 -20.30 -19.71
CA ASP A 37 -19.54 -21.56 -19.90
C ASP A 37 -20.21 -22.80 -19.31
N GLY A 38 -21.31 -22.66 -18.56
CA GLY A 38 -22.10 -23.77 -18.01
C GLY A 38 -21.27 -24.77 -17.16
N LYS A 39 -20.07 -24.42 -16.77
CA LYS A 39 -19.17 -25.23 -15.94
C LYS A 39 -19.02 -24.62 -14.56
N VAL A 40 -19.54 -25.32 -13.57
CA VAL A 40 -19.12 -25.15 -12.17
C VAL A 40 -17.66 -25.54 -12.12
N VAL A 41 -16.75 -24.56 -12.10
CA VAL A 41 -15.32 -24.83 -11.95
C VAL A 41 -15.05 -24.98 -10.46
N ASP A 42 -15.11 -26.24 -10.00
CA ASP A 42 -14.42 -26.68 -8.79
C ASP A 42 -12.91 -26.55 -9.04
N GLY A 43 -12.34 -25.44 -8.66
CA GLY A 43 -10.95 -25.12 -8.91
C GLY A 43 -10.49 -23.91 -8.11
N ALA A 44 -10.64 -23.96 -6.77
CA ALA A 44 -10.22 -22.91 -5.84
C ALA A 44 -8.70 -22.65 -5.80
N ASP A 45 -7.90 -23.10 -6.78
CA ASP A 45 -6.44 -23.13 -6.63
C ASP A 45 -5.64 -22.44 -7.75
N LYS A 46 -6.24 -21.75 -8.72
CA LYS A 46 -5.47 -21.16 -9.85
C LYS A 46 -5.87 -19.76 -10.31
N ALA A 47 -6.81 -19.07 -9.70
CA ALA A 47 -6.94 -17.64 -9.95
C ALA A 47 -5.76 -16.93 -9.25
N PRO A 48 -5.05 -16.00 -9.91
CA PRO A 48 -4.04 -15.19 -9.22
C PRO A 48 -4.75 -14.52 -8.06
N LYS A 49 -4.26 -14.79 -6.81
CA LYS A 49 -4.84 -14.20 -5.60
C LYS A 49 -4.94 -12.70 -5.79
N GLU A 50 -6.16 -12.19 -5.83
CA GLU A 50 -6.42 -10.77 -6.01
C GLU A 50 -5.71 -9.98 -4.92
N ILE A 51 -4.88 -9.02 -5.34
CA ILE A 51 -4.14 -8.18 -4.41
C ILE A 51 -5.06 -7.03 -3.99
N ARG A 52 -5.35 -6.96 -2.70
CA ARG A 52 -6.19 -5.94 -2.11
C ARG A 52 -5.37 -4.87 -1.39
N VAL A 53 -5.63 -3.61 -1.70
CA VAL A 53 -5.02 -2.45 -1.05
C VAL A 53 -6.12 -1.55 -0.50
N ASP A 54 -6.31 -1.55 0.82
CA ASP A 54 -7.34 -0.76 1.52
C ASP A 54 -6.64 0.29 2.40
N LEU A 55 -6.05 1.28 1.74
CA LEU A 55 -5.39 2.42 2.36
C LEU A 55 -6.22 3.69 2.15
N PRO A 56 -6.21 4.66 3.09
CA PRO A 56 -6.94 5.93 2.97
C PRO A 56 -6.26 6.86 1.96
N VAL A 57 -6.39 6.51 0.69
CA VAL A 57 -5.85 7.24 -0.46
C VAL A 57 -6.97 7.50 -1.43
N ASP A 58 -7.15 8.78 -1.80
CA ASP A 58 -8.12 9.18 -2.81
C ASP A 58 -7.56 8.93 -4.21
N ALA A 59 -7.69 7.67 -4.66
CA ALA A 59 -7.12 7.14 -5.89
C ALA A 59 -8.24 6.68 -6.83
N HIS A 60 -8.59 7.52 -7.79
CA HIS A 60 -9.65 7.21 -8.77
C HIS A 60 -9.39 7.94 -10.10
N ILE A 61 -10.17 7.60 -11.12
CA ILE A 61 -10.19 8.32 -12.41
C ILE A 61 -11.38 9.27 -12.38
N PRO A 62 -11.17 10.61 -12.31
CA PRO A 62 -12.24 11.58 -12.32
C PRO A 62 -13.10 11.48 -13.60
N ASP A 63 -14.41 11.66 -13.46
CA ASP A 63 -15.35 11.71 -14.59
C ASP A 63 -15.10 12.92 -15.50
N THR A 64 -14.56 13.99 -14.93
CA THR A 64 -14.11 15.18 -15.66
C THR A 64 -12.88 14.92 -16.54
N TYR A 65 -12.06 13.92 -16.19
CA TYR A 65 -10.88 13.53 -16.96
C TYR A 65 -11.23 12.48 -18.02
N VAL A 66 -11.95 11.42 -17.66
CA VAL A 66 -12.45 10.42 -18.60
C VAL A 66 -13.98 10.35 -18.48
N ASN A 67 -14.71 11.03 -19.35
CA ASN A 67 -16.17 11.17 -19.24
C ASN A 67 -16.94 9.85 -19.39
N SER A 68 -16.40 8.90 -20.18
CA SER A 68 -17.08 7.63 -20.45
C SER A 68 -16.79 6.61 -19.36
N GLU A 69 -17.82 6.12 -18.69
CA GLU A 69 -17.73 5.04 -17.69
C GLU A 69 -17.07 3.77 -18.26
N ARG A 70 -17.43 3.39 -19.48
CA ARG A 70 -16.84 2.25 -20.18
C ARG A 70 -15.33 2.42 -20.34
N LEU A 71 -14.85 3.61 -20.76
CA LEU A 71 -13.43 3.88 -20.94
C LEU A 71 -12.70 3.92 -19.59
N ARG A 72 -13.31 4.46 -18.53
CA ARG A 72 -12.74 4.37 -17.18
C ARG A 72 -12.56 2.93 -16.75
N LEU A 73 -13.54 2.05 -17.01
CA LEU A 73 -13.46 0.61 -16.75
C LEU A 73 -12.31 -0.06 -17.48
N GLU A 74 -12.11 0.29 -18.76
CA GLU A 74 -11.02 -0.25 -19.57
C GLU A 74 -9.66 0.13 -18.96
N VAL A 75 -9.48 1.40 -18.55
CA VAL A 75 -8.25 1.85 -17.86
C VAL A 75 -8.05 1.15 -16.52
N TYR A 76 -9.09 1.02 -15.69
CA TYR A 76 -8.98 0.29 -14.42
C TYR A 76 -8.57 -1.18 -14.63
N ARG A 77 -9.10 -1.83 -15.67
CA ARG A 77 -8.70 -3.21 -16.02
C ARG A 77 -7.24 -3.28 -16.47
N ALA A 78 -6.80 -2.35 -17.32
CA ALA A 78 -5.41 -2.28 -17.76
C ALA A 78 -4.46 -2.10 -16.57
N LEU A 79 -4.77 -1.19 -15.64
CA LEU A 79 -4.00 -0.98 -14.41
C LEU A 79 -3.99 -2.23 -13.51
N ALA A 80 -5.12 -2.92 -13.36
CA ALA A 80 -5.21 -4.14 -12.55
C ALA A 80 -4.38 -5.31 -13.15
N GLN A 81 -4.30 -5.37 -14.48
CA GLN A 81 -3.55 -6.39 -15.22
C GLN A 81 -2.08 -6.07 -15.38
N SER A 82 -1.67 -4.82 -15.16
CA SER A 82 -0.28 -4.42 -15.26
C SER A 82 0.59 -5.23 -14.29
N THR A 83 1.78 -5.61 -14.75
CA THR A 83 2.74 -6.41 -13.99
C THR A 83 4.10 -5.75 -13.88
N SER A 84 4.35 -4.73 -14.66
CA SER A 84 5.63 -4.04 -14.76
C SER A 84 5.48 -2.51 -14.82
N GLU A 85 6.56 -1.80 -14.54
CA GLU A 85 6.60 -0.34 -14.70
C GLU A 85 6.46 0.06 -16.18
N THR A 86 6.91 -0.80 -17.09
CA THR A 86 6.73 -0.57 -18.55
C THR A 86 5.26 -0.57 -18.92
N ASP A 87 4.45 -1.50 -18.36
CA ASP A 87 3.01 -1.54 -18.60
C ASP A 87 2.34 -0.25 -18.12
N LEU A 88 2.70 0.21 -16.90
CA LEU A 88 2.14 1.43 -16.33
C LEU A 88 2.51 2.66 -17.16
N ARG A 89 3.76 2.75 -17.65
CA ARG A 89 4.19 3.85 -18.51
C ARG A 89 3.40 3.91 -19.81
N LEU A 90 3.16 2.78 -20.45
CA LEU A 90 2.36 2.72 -21.68
C LEU A 90 0.91 3.18 -21.42
N ILE A 91 0.32 2.78 -20.29
CA ILE A 91 -1.02 3.24 -19.89
C ILE A 91 -1.03 4.75 -19.67
N VAL A 92 -0.01 5.31 -19.01
CA VAL A 92 0.13 6.75 -18.78
C VAL A 92 0.24 7.50 -20.11
N GLU A 93 1.13 7.05 -21.01
CA GLU A 93 1.34 7.64 -22.33
C GLU A 93 0.02 7.66 -23.14
N GLU A 94 -0.73 6.54 -23.13
CA GLU A 94 -2.05 6.48 -23.78
C GLU A 94 -3.06 7.45 -23.15
N MET A 95 -3.08 7.53 -21.82
CA MET A 95 -4.01 8.43 -21.13
C MET A 95 -3.68 9.90 -21.40
N GLU A 96 -2.40 10.28 -21.37
CA GLU A 96 -1.97 11.65 -21.68
C GLU A 96 -2.25 12.05 -23.12
N ASP A 97 -2.02 11.14 -24.07
CA ASP A 97 -2.30 11.38 -25.50
C ASP A 97 -3.81 11.60 -25.76
N ARG A 98 -4.67 10.86 -25.07
CA ARG A 98 -6.13 10.90 -25.31
C ARG A 98 -6.88 11.94 -24.49
N TYR A 99 -6.43 12.20 -23.26
CA TYR A 99 -7.18 12.98 -22.28
C TYR A 99 -6.40 14.17 -21.71
N GLY A 100 -5.12 14.32 -22.07
CA GLY A 100 -4.24 15.36 -21.56
C GLY A 100 -3.54 15.01 -20.25
N PRO A 101 -2.95 15.99 -19.55
CA PRO A 101 -2.10 15.75 -18.38
C PRO A 101 -2.80 14.95 -17.29
N ILE A 102 -2.06 14.01 -16.69
CA ILE A 102 -2.57 13.15 -15.61
C ILE A 102 -2.95 13.95 -14.36
N PRO A 103 -4.20 13.89 -13.89
CA PRO A 103 -4.63 14.54 -12.65
C PRO A 103 -4.06 13.83 -11.41
N VAL A 104 -4.07 14.52 -10.27
CA VAL A 104 -3.47 14.03 -9.01
C VAL A 104 -4.11 12.74 -8.52
N GLU A 105 -5.41 12.55 -8.69
CA GLU A 105 -6.16 11.34 -8.31
C GLU A 105 -5.68 10.13 -9.11
N VAL A 106 -5.41 10.30 -10.41
CA VAL A 106 -4.84 9.26 -11.27
C VAL A 106 -3.38 8.98 -10.91
N SER A 107 -2.60 10.00 -10.57
CA SER A 107 -1.22 9.81 -10.07
C SER A 107 -1.19 8.95 -8.79
N ARG A 108 -2.15 9.16 -7.87
CA ARG A 108 -2.32 8.33 -6.68
C ARG A 108 -2.74 6.89 -7.04
N LEU A 109 -3.58 6.74 -8.04
CA LEU A 109 -3.99 5.43 -8.55
C LEU A 109 -2.80 4.64 -9.13
N LEU A 110 -1.91 5.31 -9.85
CA LEU A 110 -0.66 4.73 -10.35
C LEU A 110 0.27 4.32 -9.20
N ALA A 111 0.34 5.13 -8.12
CA ALA A 111 1.11 4.78 -6.93
C ALA A 111 0.58 3.49 -6.27
N VAL A 112 -0.74 3.33 -6.19
CA VAL A 112 -1.37 2.09 -5.69
C VAL A 112 -1.08 0.91 -6.62
N ALA A 113 -1.10 1.10 -7.94
CA ALA A 113 -0.74 0.05 -8.89
C ALA A 113 0.72 -0.41 -8.72
N ARG A 114 1.67 0.50 -8.51
CA ARG A 114 3.08 0.17 -8.19
C ARG A 114 3.22 -0.58 -6.87
N LEU A 115 2.49 -0.17 -5.83
CA LEU A 115 2.45 -0.92 -4.57
C LEU A 115 1.99 -2.37 -4.79
N ARG A 116 0.98 -2.59 -5.66
CA ARG A 116 0.52 -3.95 -6.00
C ARG A 116 1.61 -4.80 -6.65
N HIS A 117 2.50 -4.20 -7.46
CA HIS A 117 3.65 -4.92 -8.02
C HIS A 117 4.60 -5.40 -6.92
N VAL A 118 4.94 -4.53 -5.96
CA VAL A 118 5.79 -4.89 -4.80
C VAL A 118 5.13 -5.97 -3.94
N MET A 119 3.82 -5.85 -3.68
CA MET A 119 3.06 -6.86 -2.94
C MET A 119 3.07 -8.22 -3.65
N ARG A 120 2.94 -8.23 -4.99
CA ARG A 120 3.00 -9.45 -5.78
C ARG A 120 4.36 -10.13 -5.67
N ALA A 121 5.44 -9.35 -5.77
CA ALA A 121 6.81 -9.85 -5.60
C ALA A 121 7.04 -10.44 -4.20
N ALA A 122 6.47 -9.81 -3.16
CA ALA A 122 6.51 -10.27 -1.78
C ALA A 122 5.49 -11.38 -1.45
N ARG A 123 4.69 -11.83 -2.40
CA ARG A 123 3.60 -12.82 -2.23
C ARG A 123 2.55 -12.42 -1.19
N LEU A 124 2.31 -11.14 -1.05
CA LEU A 124 1.26 -10.57 -0.21
C LEU A 124 -0.03 -10.43 -1.03
N SER A 125 -1.18 -10.59 -0.39
CA SER A 125 -2.47 -10.42 -1.04
C SER A 125 -3.34 -9.32 -0.42
N ASP A 126 -3.00 -8.84 0.77
CA ASP A 126 -3.84 -7.86 1.46
C ASP A 126 -2.99 -6.89 2.29
N VAL A 127 -3.20 -5.60 2.07
CA VAL A 127 -2.68 -4.52 2.89
C VAL A 127 -3.81 -3.52 3.13
N GLY A 128 -4.14 -3.28 4.40
CA GLY A 128 -5.24 -2.37 4.72
C GLY A 128 -5.15 -1.80 6.12
N VAL A 129 -5.99 -0.80 6.39
CA VAL A 129 -6.10 -0.16 7.70
C VAL A 129 -7.09 -0.91 8.56
N GLN A 130 -6.67 -1.28 9.76
CA GLN A 130 -7.51 -1.87 10.78
C GLN A 130 -7.45 -1.03 12.06
N GLY A 131 -8.43 -0.18 12.27
CA GLY A 131 -8.43 0.81 13.35
C GLY A 131 -7.28 1.81 13.20
N THR A 132 -6.34 1.80 14.16
CA THR A 132 -5.16 2.69 14.17
C THR A 132 -3.89 1.99 13.64
N ARG A 133 -4.03 0.85 12.99
CA ARG A 133 -2.91 0.04 12.53
C ARG A 133 -3.04 -0.33 11.05
N ILE A 134 -1.91 -0.53 10.40
CA ILE A 134 -1.83 -1.13 9.07
C ILE A 134 -1.61 -2.62 9.25
N LYS A 135 -2.46 -3.44 8.61
CA LYS A 135 -2.35 -4.88 8.56
C LYS A 135 -1.80 -5.32 7.21
N VAL A 136 -0.81 -6.21 7.23
CA VAL A 136 -0.21 -6.85 6.05
C VAL A 136 -0.41 -8.34 6.15
N HIS A 137 -0.93 -8.98 5.10
CA HIS A 137 -1.37 -10.38 5.11
C HIS A 137 -1.34 -10.97 3.67
N PRO A 138 -1.11 -12.30 3.48
CA PRO A 138 -0.61 -13.24 4.47
C PRO A 138 0.90 -13.12 4.65
N VAL A 139 1.40 -13.36 5.86
CA VAL A 139 2.83 -13.31 6.16
C VAL A 139 3.20 -14.51 7.04
N GLU A 140 4.25 -15.22 6.66
CA GLU A 140 4.90 -16.22 7.48
C GLU A 140 6.35 -15.79 7.73
N LEU A 141 6.69 -15.50 8.99
CA LEU A 141 8.02 -15.01 9.37
C LEU A 141 8.79 -16.09 10.10
N LEU A 142 10.01 -16.33 9.66
CA LEU A 142 11.02 -17.07 10.42
C LEU A 142 11.42 -16.28 11.69
N ASP A 143 11.97 -16.94 12.70
CA ASP A 143 12.37 -16.29 13.95
C ASP A 143 13.36 -15.14 13.72
N SER A 144 14.32 -15.32 12.83
CA SER A 144 15.27 -14.27 12.42
C SER A 144 14.57 -13.04 11.82
N GLN A 145 13.54 -13.26 11.03
CA GLN A 145 12.73 -12.19 10.43
C GLN A 145 11.86 -11.48 11.48
N GLN A 146 11.36 -12.19 12.49
CA GLN A 146 10.64 -11.57 13.61
C GLN A 146 11.56 -10.66 14.44
N VAL A 147 12.83 -11.07 14.66
CA VAL A 147 13.84 -10.21 15.28
C VAL A 147 14.13 -8.98 14.42
N ARG A 148 14.29 -9.16 13.09
CA ARG A 148 14.47 -8.07 12.13
C ARG A 148 13.29 -7.09 12.18
N LEU A 149 12.05 -7.59 12.18
CA LEU A 149 10.83 -6.80 12.27
C LEU A 149 10.85 -5.90 13.52
N LYS A 150 11.10 -6.47 14.69
CA LYS A 150 11.13 -5.72 15.95
C LYS A 150 12.24 -4.66 15.98
N ARG A 151 13.38 -4.95 15.36
CA ARG A 151 14.53 -4.04 15.30
C ARG A 151 14.28 -2.86 14.36
N LEU A 152 13.74 -3.13 13.16
CA LEU A 152 13.56 -2.11 12.12
C LEU A 152 12.27 -1.31 12.29
N PHE A 153 11.23 -1.95 12.80
CA PHE A 153 9.89 -1.36 12.94
C PHE A 153 9.38 -1.48 14.38
N PRO A 154 9.87 -0.62 15.29
CA PRO A 154 9.42 -0.59 16.67
C PRO A 154 7.90 -0.41 16.75
N GLY A 155 7.23 -1.22 17.59
CA GLY A 155 5.77 -1.24 17.70
C GLY A 155 5.04 -2.12 16.68
N ALA A 156 5.74 -2.71 15.70
CA ALA A 156 5.20 -3.74 14.84
C ALA A 156 4.96 -5.03 15.65
N THR A 157 3.87 -5.73 15.35
CA THR A 157 3.53 -7.01 15.97
C THR A 157 3.25 -8.05 14.89
N TYR A 158 3.83 -9.22 15.03
CA TYR A 158 3.53 -10.38 14.19
C TYR A 158 2.56 -11.32 14.92
N ARG A 159 1.50 -11.72 14.24
CA ARG A 159 0.50 -12.67 14.71
C ARG A 159 0.55 -13.92 13.85
N ALA A 160 1.26 -14.94 14.31
CA ALA A 160 1.45 -16.18 13.56
C ALA A 160 0.12 -16.89 13.22
N ALA A 161 -0.81 -16.97 14.18
CA ALA A 161 -2.12 -17.59 13.96
C ALA A 161 -2.96 -16.89 12.88
N ALA A 162 -2.79 -15.56 12.72
CA ALA A 162 -3.47 -14.77 11.70
C ALA A 162 -2.62 -14.59 10.44
N LYS A 163 -1.39 -15.12 10.41
CA LYS A 163 -0.41 -14.91 9.35
C LYS A 163 -0.30 -13.43 8.96
N ALA A 164 -0.23 -12.53 9.95
CA ALA A 164 -0.31 -11.11 9.71
C ALA A 164 0.70 -10.30 10.52
N ILE A 165 1.22 -9.23 9.89
CA ILE A 165 1.95 -8.16 10.58
C ILE A 165 0.97 -7.00 10.80
N GLN A 166 1.02 -6.42 11.99
CA GLN A 166 0.31 -5.19 12.32
C GLN A 166 1.34 -4.10 12.65
N LEU A 167 1.30 -3.02 11.90
CA LEU A 167 2.18 -1.86 12.02
C LEU A 167 1.44 -0.69 12.68
N PRO A 168 2.08 0.10 13.54
CA PRO A 168 1.53 1.38 13.92
C PRO A 168 1.42 2.28 12.69
N PHE A 169 0.42 3.15 12.66
CA PHE A 169 0.27 4.09 11.56
C PHE A 169 1.49 5.02 11.48
N PRO A 170 2.14 5.16 10.31
CA PRO A 170 3.36 5.96 10.18
C PRO A 170 3.05 7.45 10.30
N LYS A 171 4.03 8.21 10.78
CA LYS A 171 3.97 9.66 10.92
C LYS A 171 4.99 10.34 10.04
N ALA A 172 4.73 11.59 9.66
CA ALA A 172 5.61 12.37 8.80
C ALA A 172 6.95 12.73 9.46
N GLY A 173 7.03 12.64 10.80
CA GLY A 173 8.24 12.95 11.56
C GLY A 173 8.45 12.00 12.74
N ARG A 174 9.37 12.37 13.63
CA ARG A 174 9.80 11.55 14.77
C ARG A 174 9.03 11.83 16.06
N ASN A 175 8.25 12.90 16.11
CA ASN A 175 7.53 13.29 17.32
C ASN A 175 6.16 12.61 17.39
N VAL A 176 5.68 12.42 18.60
CA VAL A 176 4.35 11.84 18.83
C VAL A 176 3.23 12.74 18.29
N THR A 177 3.49 14.03 18.19
CA THR A 177 2.55 15.05 17.69
C THR A 177 2.57 15.22 16.18
N ASP A 178 3.55 14.63 15.49
CA ASP A 178 3.64 14.75 14.03
C ASP A 178 2.40 14.11 13.35
N PRO A 179 1.91 14.69 12.25
CA PRO A 179 0.75 14.16 11.54
C PRO A 179 1.03 12.78 10.96
N GLN A 180 -0.02 11.98 10.83
CA GLN A 180 0.05 10.71 10.14
C GLN A 180 0.32 10.92 8.64
N LEU A 181 1.09 10.01 8.04
CA LEU A 181 1.27 9.99 6.60
C LEU A 181 -0.07 9.74 5.90
N ARG A 182 -0.23 10.34 4.73
CA ARG A 182 -1.44 10.23 3.92
C ARG A 182 -1.08 10.09 2.44
N ASP A 183 -2.06 9.73 1.65
CA ASP A 183 -1.97 9.68 0.19
C ASP A 183 -0.71 8.93 -0.30
N VAL A 184 0.02 9.51 -1.24
CA VAL A 184 1.20 8.90 -1.86
C VAL A 184 2.32 8.61 -0.86
N ASP A 185 2.52 9.47 0.14
CA ASP A 185 3.55 9.26 1.17
C ASP A 185 3.28 8.01 2.01
N LEU A 186 2.00 7.74 2.30
CA LEU A 186 1.59 6.52 2.98
C LEU A 186 1.83 5.29 2.10
N VAL A 187 1.47 5.37 0.82
CA VAL A 187 1.68 4.28 -0.16
C VAL A 187 3.17 3.99 -0.30
N GLN A 188 4.01 5.03 -0.43
CA GLN A 188 5.46 4.88 -0.50
C GLN A 188 6.02 4.22 0.76
N TRP A 189 5.61 4.68 1.94
CA TRP A 189 6.07 4.09 3.19
C TRP A 189 5.74 2.59 3.30
N VAL A 190 4.54 2.19 2.87
CA VAL A 190 4.12 0.78 2.85
C VAL A 190 4.95 -0.01 1.84
N ALA A 191 5.22 0.54 0.66
CA ALA A 191 6.08 -0.10 -0.34
C ALA A 191 7.50 -0.32 0.19
N ASP A 192 8.09 0.70 0.84
CA ASP A 192 9.42 0.64 1.46
C ASP A 192 9.46 -0.38 2.61
N PHE A 193 8.41 -0.45 3.42
CA PHE A 193 8.27 -1.47 4.46
C PHE A 193 8.32 -2.88 3.87
N ILE A 194 7.51 -3.13 2.82
CA ILE A 194 7.44 -4.44 2.17
C ILE A 194 8.79 -4.80 1.54
N ALA A 195 9.39 -3.88 0.79
CA ALA A 195 10.70 -4.08 0.18
C ALA A 195 11.77 -4.44 1.21
N THR A 196 11.81 -3.69 2.32
CA THR A 196 12.79 -3.90 3.40
C THR A 196 12.58 -5.22 4.14
N MET A 197 11.33 -5.60 4.42
CA MET A 197 11.02 -6.80 5.20
C MET A 197 11.17 -8.09 4.43
N PHE A 198 10.78 -8.08 3.15
CA PHE A 198 10.71 -9.29 2.32
C PHE A 198 11.85 -9.40 1.32
N ASP A 199 12.80 -8.47 1.37
CA ASP A 199 14.00 -8.44 0.51
C ASP A 199 13.64 -8.48 -0.98
N VAL A 200 12.63 -7.73 -1.36
CA VAL A 200 12.20 -7.50 -2.74
C VAL A 200 12.63 -6.11 -3.19
N ASP A 201 12.72 -5.91 -4.50
CA ASP A 201 13.08 -4.62 -5.07
C ASP A 201 12.09 -3.54 -4.61
N GLY A 202 12.62 -2.43 -4.12
CA GLY A 202 11.85 -1.24 -3.78
C GLY A 202 11.41 -0.52 -5.05
N VAL A 203 10.32 0.25 -4.95
CA VAL A 203 9.79 1.05 -6.04
C VAL A 203 9.55 2.48 -5.57
N ASP A 204 9.85 3.44 -6.44
CA ASP A 204 9.33 4.80 -6.29
C ASP A 204 7.89 4.83 -6.81
N VAL A 205 6.93 4.86 -5.89
CA VAL A 205 5.51 4.85 -6.27
C VAL A 205 5.07 6.12 -7.01
N THR A 206 5.88 7.19 -6.99
CA THR A 206 5.59 8.43 -7.72
C THR A 206 5.92 8.34 -9.21
N GLY A 207 6.69 7.31 -9.62
CA GLY A 207 7.10 7.11 -11.01
C GLY A 207 8.26 7.99 -11.48
N GLY A 208 8.94 8.66 -10.59
CA GLY A 208 10.09 9.52 -10.87
C GLY A 208 11.39 8.77 -11.13
N GLY A 209 11.38 7.72 -11.94
CA GLY A 209 12.55 6.97 -12.42
C GLY A 209 13.62 6.65 -11.39
N ASP A 210 14.25 5.50 -11.46
CA ASP A 210 15.41 4.91 -10.74
C ASP A 210 16.21 5.77 -9.72
N ARG A 211 15.57 6.63 -8.96
CA ARG A 211 16.21 7.41 -7.90
C ARG A 211 16.07 6.68 -6.58
N ASP A 212 17.10 5.89 -6.30
CA ASP A 212 17.49 5.49 -4.96
C ASP A 212 16.62 4.46 -4.21
N ALA A 213 16.69 3.21 -4.62
CA ALA A 213 16.40 2.08 -3.73
C ALA A 213 17.17 2.21 -2.38
N GLN A 214 18.35 2.87 -2.39
CA GLN A 214 19.12 3.20 -1.20
C GLN A 214 18.51 4.36 -0.38
N ALA A 215 17.82 5.32 -0.98
CA ALA A 215 17.12 6.40 -0.28
C ALA A 215 15.84 5.89 0.40
N ALA A 216 15.11 4.95 -0.22
CA ALA A 216 13.96 4.27 0.37
C ALA A 216 14.35 3.55 1.67
N GLN A 217 15.43 2.80 1.66
CA GLN A 217 15.96 2.12 2.85
C GLN A 217 16.33 3.09 3.98
N LYS A 218 16.88 4.27 3.65
CA LYS A 218 17.18 5.33 4.64
C LYS A 218 15.92 5.97 5.23
N ARG A 219 14.86 6.17 4.44
CA ARG A 219 13.58 6.75 4.90
C ARG A 219 12.88 5.86 5.91
N VAL A 220 12.75 4.57 5.65
CA VAL A 220 12.12 3.60 6.55
C VAL A 220 12.87 3.51 7.89
N ILE A 221 14.20 3.46 7.86
CA ILE A 221 15.04 3.42 9.06
C ILE A 221 14.94 4.73 9.85
N SER A 222 14.80 5.89 9.19
CA SER A 222 14.70 7.19 9.86
C SER A 222 13.37 7.39 10.58
N VAL A 223 12.29 6.81 10.10
CA VAL A 223 10.94 6.90 10.70
C VAL A 223 10.76 5.87 11.83
N GLY A 224 11.43 4.70 11.75
CA GLY A 224 11.34 3.63 12.75
C GLY A 224 12.33 3.74 13.95
N GLY A 225 13.32 4.60 13.87
CA GLY A 225 14.50 4.59 14.74
C GLY A 225 14.50 5.50 15.97
N ALA A 226 13.36 5.84 16.54
CA ALA A 226 13.31 6.75 17.69
C ALA A 226 12.85 6.09 19.00
N GLN A 227 13.63 5.14 19.53
CA GLN A 227 13.66 4.86 20.98
C GLN A 227 14.98 4.17 21.33
N GLY A 228 15.80 4.81 22.18
CA GLY A 228 16.96 4.18 22.81
C GLY A 228 18.21 5.06 22.84
N LYS A 229 18.13 6.27 23.41
CA LYS A 229 19.28 6.86 24.08
C LYS A 229 18.94 7.04 25.55
N GLU A 230 19.24 5.98 26.34
CA GLU A 230 19.43 6.13 27.77
C GLU A 230 20.49 7.21 28.03
N LYS A 231 20.13 8.20 28.85
CA LYS A 231 21.08 9.17 29.38
C LYS A 231 22.07 8.44 30.27
N PRO A 232 23.38 8.64 30.14
CA PRO A 232 24.32 8.15 31.13
C PRO A 232 24.09 8.89 32.45
N SER A 233 23.83 8.12 33.49
CA SER A 233 23.75 8.54 34.88
C SER A 233 25.04 9.28 35.26
N ARG A 234 24.91 10.57 35.61
CA ARG A 234 26.00 11.34 36.24
C ARG A 234 26.22 10.79 37.64
N ALA A 235 27.25 9.99 37.81
CA ALA A 235 27.83 9.69 39.09
C ALA A 235 28.40 10.97 39.69
N SER A 236 27.78 11.45 40.78
CA SER A 236 28.28 12.56 41.59
C SER A 236 29.51 12.10 42.39
N GLY A 237 30.68 12.41 41.89
CA GLY A 237 31.92 12.28 42.65
C GLY A 237 31.97 13.31 43.74
N ARG A 238 31.75 12.87 44.96
CA ARG A 238 31.90 13.65 46.20
C ARG A 238 33.38 13.62 46.60
N THR A 239 34.20 14.61 46.21
CA THR A 239 35.55 14.79 46.70
C THR A 239 35.49 15.49 48.06
N SER A 240 35.80 14.70 49.08
CA SER A 240 36.13 15.17 50.43
C SER A 240 37.45 15.94 50.39
N ARG A 241 37.39 17.22 50.69
CA ARG A 241 38.59 18.08 50.94
C ARG A 241 38.84 18.11 52.43
N ARG A 242 39.80 17.35 52.85
CA ARG A 242 40.39 17.42 54.19
C ARG A 242 41.26 18.65 54.29
N SER A 243 40.92 19.62 55.12
CA SER A 243 41.74 20.73 55.49
C SER A 243 42.57 20.35 56.74
N ARG A 244 43.88 20.53 56.65
CA ARG A 244 44.78 20.58 57.80
C ARG A 244 45.11 22.06 58.04
N ARG A 245 45.02 22.39 59.30
CA ARG A 245 45.39 23.55 60.12
C ARG A 245 44.41 24.69 60.16
#